data_d353595a80bfcc7b4a53635fcd3b7aac
#
_entry.id   d353595a80bfcc7b4a53635fcd3b7aac
#
_cell.length_a   1.000
_cell.length_b   1.000
_cell.length_c   1.000
_cell.angle_alpha   90.00
_cell.angle_beta   90.00
_cell.angle_gamma   90.00
#
_symmetry.space_group_name_H-M   'P 1'
#
loop_
_entity.id
_entity.type
_entity.pdbx_description
1 polymer ?
#
loop_
_entity_poly.entity_id
_entity_poly.type
_entity_poly.pdbx_seq_one_letter_code
_entity_poly.pdbx_strand_id
1 'polypeptide(L)'
;MLDFPRWKTVGISIILLLGILFSIPSFLPEKTRESLPSVLQAKVNLGLDLAGGSHLLLEADIADLRKTQLTNMEKTVRTAMRGESGADDDIAIGELSNAGGKISFLVRDQAQLDEARERLFSETRGAGLTGQRDWSITVVDSQRIVLTPTSAGQAQAVAN
;
A
#
# COMPACT_ATOMS: atom_id res chain seq x y z
N MET A 1 -19.99 30.09 57.06
CA MET A 1 -20.91 29.24 56.23
C MET A 1 -21.09 29.96 54.92
N LEU A 2 -20.71 29.35 53.81
CA LEU A 2 -20.89 29.95 52.49
C LEU A 2 -22.33 29.69 52.04
N ASP A 3 -23.18 30.70 52.23
CA ASP A 3 -24.54 30.66 51.68
C ASP A 3 -24.51 30.93 50.17
N PHE A 4 -24.53 29.88 49.40
CA PHE A 4 -24.66 30.01 47.94
C PHE A 4 -26.15 30.32 47.61
N PRO A 5 -26.44 31.41 46.94
CA PRO A 5 -27.81 31.71 46.51
C PRO A 5 -28.27 30.63 45.53
N ARG A 6 -29.49 30.12 45.73
CA ARG A 6 -30.11 28.98 45.04
C ARG A 6 -29.98 29.07 43.49
N TRP A 7 -30.04 30.28 42.92
CA TRP A 7 -29.93 30.49 41.50
C TRP A 7 -28.52 30.17 40.96
N LYS A 8 -27.43 30.40 41.72
CA LYS A 8 -26.07 30.03 41.36
C LYS A 8 -25.88 28.52 41.38
N THR A 9 -26.46 27.85 42.36
CA THR A 9 -26.41 26.37 42.45
C THR A 9 -27.13 25.75 41.27
N VAL A 10 -28.27 26.28 40.87
CA VAL A 10 -29.03 25.81 39.68
C VAL A 10 -28.21 26.07 38.40
N GLY A 11 -27.60 27.26 38.27
CA GLY A 11 -26.76 27.59 37.12
C GLY A 11 -25.55 26.64 36.95
N ILE A 12 -24.85 26.35 38.04
CA ILE A 12 -23.72 25.43 38.05
C ILE A 12 -24.16 24.01 37.68
N SER A 13 -25.31 23.57 38.24
CA SER A 13 -25.86 22.25 37.95
C SER A 13 -26.23 22.09 36.48
N ILE A 14 -26.79 23.12 35.85
CA ILE A 14 -27.14 23.13 34.42
C ILE A 14 -25.88 23.04 33.56
N ILE A 15 -24.85 23.84 33.87
CA ILE A 15 -23.59 23.83 33.13
C ILE A 15 -22.92 22.45 33.24
N LEU A 16 -22.92 21.85 34.43
CA LEU A 16 -22.35 20.53 34.68
C LEU A 16 -23.08 19.46 33.89
N LEU A 17 -24.41 19.52 33.89
CA LEU A 17 -25.26 18.58 33.15
C LEU A 17 -25.07 18.72 31.64
N LEU A 18 -24.95 19.93 31.11
CA LEU A 18 -24.62 20.20 29.73
C LEU A 18 -23.20 19.65 29.37
N GLY A 19 -22.21 19.86 30.23
CA GLY A 19 -20.85 19.31 30.03
C GLY A 19 -20.84 17.78 29.92
N ILE A 20 -21.59 17.11 30.80
CA ILE A 20 -21.75 15.65 30.75
C ILE A 20 -22.45 15.24 29.46
N LEU A 21 -23.51 15.93 29.06
CA LEU A 21 -24.28 15.62 27.85
C LEU A 21 -23.41 15.76 26.59
N PHE A 22 -22.56 16.78 26.49
CA PHE A 22 -21.63 16.97 25.39
C PHE A 22 -20.46 16.00 25.42
N SER A 23 -20.13 15.40 26.57
CA SER A 23 -19.05 14.41 26.70
C SER A 23 -19.49 13.01 26.26
N ILE A 24 -20.76 12.67 26.35
CA ILE A 24 -21.31 11.34 26.00
C ILE A 24 -20.93 10.91 24.56
N PRO A 25 -21.04 11.75 23.53
CA PRO A 25 -20.72 11.36 22.15
C PRO A 25 -19.26 10.92 21.94
N SER A 26 -18.34 11.36 22.80
CA SER A 26 -16.93 10.98 22.73
C SER A 26 -16.67 9.53 23.11
N PHE A 27 -17.57 8.90 23.87
CA PHE A 27 -17.46 7.52 24.32
C PHE A 27 -18.27 6.52 23.48
N LEU A 28 -19.12 7.01 22.56
CA LEU A 28 -19.95 6.14 21.73
C LEU A 28 -19.21 5.63 20.47
N PRO A 29 -19.41 4.36 20.09
CA PRO A 29 -18.90 3.81 18.84
C PRO A 29 -19.53 4.54 17.63
N GLU A 30 -18.78 4.58 16.52
CA GLU A 30 -19.15 5.35 15.31
C GLU A 30 -20.56 5.04 14.78
N LYS A 31 -20.97 3.78 14.80
CA LYS A 31 -22.29 3.35 14.32
C LYS A 31 -23.48 3.98 15.07
N THR A 32 -23.31 4.27 16.35
CA THR A 32 -24.37 4.88 17.18
C THR A 32 -24.34 6.40 17.09
N ARG A 33 -23.19 6.97 16.71
CA ARG A 33 -23.00 8.41 16.56
C ARG A 33 -23.70 8.98 15.33
N GLU A 34 -23.83 8.21 14.24
CA GLU A 34 -24.51 8.61 13.00
C GLU A 34 -26.02 8.88 13.18
N SER A 35 -26.63 8.30 14.22
CA SER A 35 -28.03 8.53 14.53
C SER A 35 -28.30 9.76 15.44
N LEU A 36 -27.24 10.48 15.86
CA LEU A 36 -27.37 11.67 16.69
C LEU A 36 -27.52 12.95 15.86
N PRO A 37 -28.19 13.98 16.35
CA PRO A 37 -28.27 15.28 15.69
C PRO A 37 -26.89 15.86 15.42
N SER A 38 -26.74 16.57 14.32
CA SER A 38 -25.45 17.12 13.83
C SER A 38 -24.69 17.98 14.84
N VAL A 39 -25.38 18.61 15.78
CA VAL A 39 -24.81 19.42 16.86
C VAL A 39 -24.02 18.57 17.88
N LEU A 40 -24.37 17.28 18.03
CA LEU A 40 -23.70 16.34 18.93
C LEU A 40 -22.71 15.43 18.22
N GLN A 41 -22.55 15.58 16.91
CA GLN A 41 -21.57 14.84 16.09
C GLN A 41 -20.18 15.46 16.10
N ALA A 42 -19.94 16.52 16.91
CA ALA A 42 -18.65 17.19 17.00
C ALA A 42 -17.53 16.18 17.32
N LYS A 43 -16.74 15.85 16.33
CA LYS A 43 -15.58 14.96 16.44
C LYS A 43 -14.47 15.72 17.12
N VAL A 44 -14.07 15.28 18.31
CA VAL A 44 -12.77 15.68 18.85
C VAL A 44 -11.73 14.98 17.97
N ASN A 45 -11.15 15.73 17.02
CA ASN A 45 -10.01 15.24 16.27
C ASN A 45 -8.87 15.01 17.28
N LEU A 46 -8.60 13.74 17.56
CA LEU A 46 -7.36 13.37 18.24
C LEU A 46 -6.22 13.99 17.47
N GLY A 47 -5.35 14.74 18.17
CA GLY A 47 -4.30 15.53 17.54
C GLY A 47 -3.46 14.73 16.55
N LEU A 48 -2.92 15.43 15.59
CA LEU A 48 -2.07 14.94 14.49
C LEU A 48 -0.95 13.97 14.92
N ASP A 49 -0.52 14.02 16.18
CA ASP A 49 0.54 13.15 16.69
C ASP A 49 0.17 11.66 16.76
N LEU A 50 -1.11 11.35 16.98
CA LEU A 50 -1.59 9.96 16.99
C LEU A 50 -1.98 9.47 15.59
N ALA A 51 -2.44 10.35 14.72
CA ALA A 51 -2.73 10.03 13.33
C ALA A 51 -1.46 10.02 12.46
N GLY A 52 -0.50 10.90 12.76
CA GLY A 52 0.76 11.01 12.04
C GLY A 52 1.70 9.81 12.26
N GLY A 53 1.75 9.27 13.47
CA GLY A 53 2.61 8.11 13.79
C GLY A 53 2.22 6.85 13.04
N SER A 54 0.92 6.55 12.92
CA SER A 54 0.44 5.40 12.16
C SER A 54 0.59 5.59 10.64
N HIS A 55 0.49 6.81 10.14
CA HIS A 55 0.68 7.10 8.72
C HIS A 55 2.15 6.98 8.28
N LEU A 56 3.09 7.44 9.11
CA LEU A 56 4.53 7.31 8.87
C LEU A 56 4.98 5.84 8.92
N LEU A 57 4.44 5.04 9.83
CA LEU A 57 4.77 3.61 9.91
C LEU A 57 4.26 2.85 8.68
N LEU A 58 3.04 3.13 8.23
CA LEU A 58 2.45 2.51 7.05
C LEU A 58 3.20 2.87 5.76
N GLU A 59 3.67 4.11 5.64
CA GLU A 59 4.42 4.57 4.47
C GLU A 59 5.82 3.94 4.42
N ALA A 60 6.48 3.78 5.55
CA ALA A 60 7.76 3.07 5.64
C ALA A 60 7.62 1.58 5.28
N ASP A 61 6.59 0.92 5.76
CA ASP A 61 6.30 -0.48 5.44
C ASP A 61 5.99 -0.70 3.96
N ILE A 62 5.24 0.20 3.33
CA ILE A 62 4.94 0.15 1.89
C ILE A 62 6.22 0.33 1.06
N ALA A 63 7.14 1.19 1.47
CA ALA A 63 8.41 1.40 0.77
C ALA A 63 9.29 0.15 0.83
N ASP A 64 9.39 -0.49 1.99
CA ASP A 64 10.15 -1.73 2.17
C ASP A 64 9.50 -2.91 1.43
N LEU A 65 8.18 -3.01 1.42
CA LEU A 65 7.46 -4.01 0.63
C LEU A 65 7.75 -3.85 -0.87
N ARG A 66 7.70 -2.63 -1.40
CA ARG A 66 8.04 -2.35 -2.81
C ARG A 66 9.47 -2.73 -3.14
N LYS A 67 10.42 -2.41 -2.27
CA LYS A 67 11.83 -2.78 -2.42
C LYS A 67 12.01 -4.30 -2.43
N THR A 68 11.35 -4.99 -1.54
CA THR A 68 11.36 -6.45 -1.45
C THR A 68 10.76 -7.08 -2.70
N GLN A 69 9.64 -6.56 -3.21
CA GLN A 69 9.03 -7.02 -4.47
C GLN A 69 9.98 -6.85 -5.67
N LEU A 70 10.63 -5.69 -5.79
CA LEU A 70 11.60 -5.44 -6.86
C LEU A 70 12.77 -6.41 -6.76
N THR A 71 13.30 -6.64 -5.56
CA THR A 71 14.42 -7.57 -5.33
C THR A 71 14.04 -9.01 -5.66
N ASN A 72 12.83 -9.43 -5.27
CA ASN A 72 12.35 -10.77 -5.58
C ASN A 72 12.13 -10.94 -7.09
N MET A 73 11.52 -9.96 -7.75
CA MET A 73 11.33 -10.00 -9.20
C MET A 73 12.65 -9.94 -9.97
N GLU A 74 13.66 -9.22 -9.48
CA GLU A 74 15.00 -9.25 -10.03
C GLU A 74 15.60 -10.67 -10.02
N LYS A 75 15.46 -11.38 -8.91
CA LYS A 75 15.90 -12.78 -8.79
C LYS A 75 15.13 -13.69 -9.75
N THR A 76 13.82 -13.52 -9.84
CA THR A 76 12.96 -14.28 -10.77
C THR A 76 13.40 -14.06 -12.21
N VAL A 77 13.63 -12.81 -12.62
CA VAL A 77 14.16 -12.50 -13.97
C VAL A 77 15.49 -13.19 -14.22
N ARG A 78 16.44 -13.12 -13.29
CA ARG A 78 17.74 -13.79 -13.43
C ARG A 78 17.60 -15.30 -13.55
N THR A 79 16.69 -15.90 -12.81
CA THR A 79 16.44 -17.35 -12.86
C THR A 79 15.76 -17.73 -14.17
N ALA A 80 14.72 -17.00 -14.59
CA ALA A 80 14.00 -17.26 -15.83
C ALA A 80 14.91 -17.12 -17.07
N MET A 81 15.87 -16.19 -17.05
CA MET A 81 16.81 -15.99 -18.15
C MET A 81 17.92 -17.06 -18.18
N ARG A 82 18.18 -17.74 -17.07
CA ARG A 82 19.23 -18.77 -16.97
C ARG A 82 18.84 -20.14 -17.53
N GLY A 83 17.68 -20.33 -18.05
CA GLY A 83 17.25 -21.63 -18.60
C GLY A 83 17.30 -22.81 -17.62
N GLU A 84 16.44 -23.79 -17.83
CA GLU A 84 16.39 -25.02 -17.00
C GLU A 84 17.36 -26.10 -17.48
N SER A 85 17.77 -26.06 -18.75
CA SER A 85 18.50 -27.16 -19.42
C SER A 85 20.01 -26.96 -19.53
N GLY A 86 20.58 -25.88 -18.95
CA GLY A 86 22.02 -25.61 -18.96
C GLY A 86 22.42 -24.43 -19.86
N ALA A 87 23.72 -24.27 -20.08
CA ALA A 87 24.29 -23.06 -20.71
C ALA A 87 23.84 -22.76 -22.15
N ASP A 88 23.34 -23.76 -22.87
CA ASP A 88 22.81 -23.60 -24.25
C ASP A 88 21.42 -22.92 -24.28
N ASP A 89 20.73 -22.92 -23.15
CA ASP A 89 19.38 -22.35 -23.02
C ASP A 89 19.39 -20.97 -22.28
N ASP A 90 20.58 -20.48 -21.96
CA ASP A 90 20.74 -19.20 -21.26
C ASP A 90 20.51 -18.00 -22.20
N ILE A 91 19.56 -17.15 -21.83
CA ILE A 91 19.37 -15.87 -22.53
C ILE A 91 20.32 -14.82 -21.94
N ALA A 92 21.26 -14.36 -22.77
CA ALA A 92 22.24 -13.36 -22.35
C ALA A 92 21.57 -11.99 -22.15
N ILE A 93 21.50 -11.54 -20.92
CA ILE A 93 20.98 -10.23 -20.55
C ILE A 93 22.11 -9.25 -20.19
N GLY A 94 21.89 -7.98 -20.42
CA GLY A 94 22.75 -6.90 -19.96
C GLY A 94 22.54 -6.58 -18.49
N GLU A 95 23.01 -5.39 -18.10
CA GLU A 95 22.83 -4.92 -16.72
C GLU A 95 21.35 -4.75 -16.38
N LEU A 96 20.98 -5.32 -15.25
CA LEU A 96 19.63 -5.25 -14.73
C LEU A 96 19.51 -4.05 -13.78
N SER A 97 18.61 -3.11 -14.10
CA SER A 97 18.34 -1.91 -13.32
C SER A 97 16.97 -1.98 -12.66
N ASN A 98 16.90 -1.64 -11.38
CA ASN A 98 15.67 -1.53 -10.61
C ASN A 98 15.29 -0.07 -10.30
N ALA A 99 15.79 0.88 -11.07
CA ALA A 99 15.55 2.29 -10.87
C ALA A 99 14.10 2.69 -11.13
N GLY A 100 13.57 3.62 -10.33
CA GLY A 100 12.23 4.18 -10.51
C GLY A 100 11.08 3.21 -10.24
N GLY A 101 11.30 2.17 -9.42
CA GLY A 101 10.25 1.19 -9.09
C GLY A 101 9.87 0.27 -10.25
N LYS A 102 10.74 0.13 -11.24
CA LYS A 102 10.59 -0.74 -12.41
C LYS A 102 11.87 -1.55 -12.58
N ILE A 103 11.74 -2.73 -13.17
CA ILE A 103 12.90 -3.53 -13.53
C ILE A 103 13.12 -3.40 -15.03
N SER A 104 14.31 -3.02 -15.44
CA SER A 104 14.66 -2.92 -16.85
C SER A 104 15.98 -3.61 -17.12
N PHE A 105 16.06 -4.33 -18.23
CA PHE A 105 17.27 -4.97 -18.70
C PHE A 105 17.29 -5.05 -20.23
N LEU A 106 18.47 -5.22 -20.79
CA LEU A 106 18.67 -5.35 -22.21
C LEU A 106 18.90 -6.83 -22.55
N VAL A 107 18.19 -7.35 -23.55
CA VAL A 107 18.47 -8.67 -24.12
C VAL A 107 19.56 -8.47 -25.18
N ARG A 108 20.69 -9.19 -25.04
CA ARG A 108 21.84 -9.00 -25.92
C ARG A 108 21.61 -9.48 -27.35
N ASP A 109 20.83 -10.56 -27.47
CA ASP A 109 20.46 -11.11 -28.75
C ASP A 109 19.00 -10.81 -29.06
N GLN A 110 18.77 -10.03 -30.11
CA GLN A 110 17.42 -9.66 -30.52
C GLN A 110 16.58 -10.88 -30.96
N ALA A 111 17.21 -11.95 -31.42
CA ALA A 111 16.51 -13.17 -31.80
C ALA A 111 15.90 -13.89 -30.58
N GLN A 112 16.49 -13.72 -29.39
CA GLN A 112 15.99 -14.31 -28.15
C GLN A 112 14.99 -13.43 -27.41
N LEU A 113 14.63 -12.27 -27.94
CA LEU A 113 13.73 -11.32 -27.28
C LEU A 113 12.33 -11.90 -27.04
N ASP A 114 11.78 -12.58 -28.05
CA ASP A 114 10.44 -13.17 -27.96
C ASP A 114 10.42 -14.30 -26.93
N GLU A 115 11.48 -15.11 -26.92
CA GLU A 115 11.64 -16.17 -25.93
C GLU A 115 11.80 -15.62 -24.52
N ALA A 116 12.63 -14.60 -24.33
CA ALA A 116 12.78 -13.91 -23.06
C ALA A 116 11.43 -13.37 -22.54
N ARG A 117 10.66 -12.80 -23.46
CA ARG A 117 9.31 -12.31 -23.14
C ARG A 117 8.35 -13.44 -22.74
N GLU A 118 8.40 -14.57 -23.43
CA GLU A 118 7.52 -15.72 -23.16
C GLU A 118 7.86 -16.35 -21.79
N ARG A 119 9.13 -16.53 -21.47
CA ARG A 119 9.58 -16.99 -20.15
C ARG A 119 9.12 -16.07 -19.03
N LEU A 120 9.26 -14.76 -19.20
CA LEU A 120 8.75 -13.78 -18.23
C LEU A 120 7.23 -13.76 -18.16
N PHE A 121 6.56 -14.08 -19.25
CA PHE A 121 5.12 -14.08 -19.29
C PHE A 121 4.49 -15.17 -18.39
N SER A 122 5.17 -16.30 -18.23
CA SER A 122 4.78 -17.33 -17.26
C SER A 122 5.01 -16.89 -15.82
N GLU A 123 6.15 -16.22 -15.54
CA GLU A 123 6.55 -15.78 -14.21
C GLU A 123 5.79 -14.52 -13.71
N THR A 124 5.24 -13.73 -14.63
CA THR A 124 4.45 -12.53 -14.29
C THR A 124 2.96 -12.80 -14.12
N ARG A 125 2.56 -14.06 -14.20
CA ARG A 125 1.18 -14.47 -13.93
C ARG A 125 0.89 -14.28 -12.45
N GLY A 126 -0.09 -13.42 -12.13
CA GLY A 126 -0.45 -13.14 -10.75
C GLY A 126 -0.93 -14.39 -10.00
N ALA A 127 -0.45 -14.55 -8.79
CA ALA A 127 -0.90 -15.58 -7.86
C ALA A 127 -2.31 -15.29 -7.28
N GLY A 128 -2.90 -14.13 -7.61
CA GLY A 128 -4.19 -13.68 -7.08
C GLY A 128 -5.39 -14.41 -7.71
N LEU A 129 -6.46 -14.50 -6.93
CA LEU A 129 -7.76 -15.08 -7.33
C LEU A 129 -8.40 -14.39 -8.54
N THR A 130 -7.97 -13.19 -8.89
CA THR A 130 -8.52 -12.39 -9.99
C THR A 130 -7.94 -12.72 -11.36
N GLY A 131 -6.87 -13.53 -11.43
CA GLY A 131 -6.18 -13.83 -12.69
C GLY A 131 -5.51 -12.62 -13.34
N GLN A 132 -5.48 -11.48 -12.67
CA GLN A 132 -4.78 -10.28 -13.14
C GLN A 132 -3.28 -10.46 -12.93
N ARG A 133 -2.49 -9.89 -13.86
CA ARG A 133 -1.04 -9.94 -13.78
C ARG A 133 -0.51 -8.98 -12.75
N ASP A 134 0.45 -9.43 -11.97
CA ASP A 134 1.13 -8.60 -10.97
C ASP A 134 2.14 -7.64 -11.62
N TRP A 135 2.66 -8.02 -12.79
CA TRP A 135 3.61 -7.22 -13.55
C TRP A 135 3.20 -7.06 -15.01
N SER A 136 3.41 -5.87 -15.54
CA SER A 136 3.26 -5.54 -16.96
C SER A 136 4.61 -5.60 -17.64
N ILE A 137 4.69 -6.30 -18.77
CA ILE A 137 5.90 -6.43 -19.59
C ILE A 137 5.77 -5.48 -20.78
N THR A 138 6.71 -4.58 -20.93
CA THR A 138 6.80 -3.65 -22.07
C THR A 138 8.17 -3.78 -22.73
N VAL A 139 8.20 -3.91 -24.05
CA VAL A 139 9.44 -3.88 -24.81
C VAL A 139 9.70 -2.47 -25.32
N VAL A 140 10.86 -1.93 -25.03
CA VAL A 140 11.31 -0.60 -25.46
C VAL A 140 12.56 -0.77 -26.31
N ASP A 141 12.69 0.03 -27.36
CA ASP A 141 13.86 0.04 -28.25
C ASP A 141 14.22 -1.32 -28.87
N SER A 142 13.25 -2.20 -29.06
CA SER A 142 13.40 -3.53 -29.70
C SER A 142 14.40 -4.49 -29.04
N GLN A 143 14.95 -4.14 -27.90
CA GLN A 143 15.92 -4.98 -27.16
C GLN A 143 15.81 -4.84 -25.63
N ARG A 144 15.11 -3.82 -25.14
CA ARG A 144 14.98 -3.58 -23.72
C ARG A 144 13.62 -4.04 -23.21
N ILE A 145 13.62 -4.90 -22.21
CA ILE A 145 12.42 -5.31 -21.51
C ILE A 145 12.28 -4.48 -20.24
N VAL A 146 11.09 -3.94 -20.01
CA VAL A 146 10.73 -3.16 -18.82
C VAL A 146 9.54 -3.84 -18.14
N LEU A 147 9.74 -4.24 -16.89
CA LEU A 147 8.71 -4.80 -16.02
C LEU A 147 8.23 -3.70 -15.06
N THR A 148 6.93 -3.43 -15.10
CA THR A 148 6.30 -2.44 -14.23
C THR A 148 5.27 -3.14 -13.35
N PRO A 149 5.29 -2.97 -12.01
CA PRO A 149 4.28 -3.54 -11.15
C PRO A 149 2.91 -2.92 -11.46
N THR A 150 1.89 -3.75 -11.56
CA THR A 150 0.50 -3.32 -11.78
C THR A 150 -0.14 -2.88 -10.47
N SER A 151 -1.27 -2.17 -10.55
CA SER A 151 -2.06 -1.84 -9.36
C SER A 151 -2.55 -3.09 -8.61
N ALA A 152 -2.84 -4.18 -9.33
CA ALA A 152 -3.21 -5.47 -8.75
C ALA A 152 -2.04 -6.08 -7.96
N GLY A 153 -0.83 -6.10 -8.54
CA GLY A 153 0.37 -6.59 -7.88
C GLY A 153 0.76 -5.76 -6.66
N GLN A 154 0.58 -4.44 -6.72
CA GLN A 154 0.82 -3.57 -5.57
C GLN A 154 -0.21 -3.79 -4.44
N ALA A 155 -1.48 -3.97 -4.77
CA ALA A 155 -2.53 -4.26 -3.78
C ALA A 155 -2.31 -5.61 -3.10
N GLN A 156 -1.88 -6.63 -3.84
CA GLN A 156 -1.60 -7.95 -3.30
C GLN A 156 -0.39 -7.99 -2.36
N ALA A 157 0.63 -7.16 -2.64
CA ALA A 157 1.79 -7.03 -1.75
C ALA A 157 1.44 -6.44 -0.39
N VAL A 158 0.42 -5.61 -0.32
CA VAL A 158 -0.05 -4.99 0.93
C VAL A 158 -1.00 -5.94 1.69
N ALA A 159 -1.60 -6.92 1.00
CA ALA A 159 -2.58 -7.85 1.58
C ALA A 159 -1.95 -9.11 2.20
N ASN A 160 -0.67 -9.40 1.91
CA ASN A 160 0.11 -10.52 2.45
C ASN A 160 1.06 -10.07 3.55
#